data_46f506830980b4f99a0e8e8604cd3211
#
_entry.id   46f506830980b4f99a0e8e8604cd3211
#
_cell.length_a   1.000
_cell.length_b   1.000
_cell.length_c   1.000
_cell.angle_alpha   90.00
_cell.angle_beta   90.00
_cell.angle_gamma   90.00
#
_symmetry.space_group_name_H-M   'P 1'
#
loop_
_entity.id
_entity.type
_entity.pdbx_description
1 polymer ?
#
loop_
_entity_poly.entity_id
_entity_poly.type
_entity_poly.pdbx_seq_one_letter_code
_entity_poly.pdbx_strand_id
1 'polypeptide(L)'
;MRLRDPQERGFALPLALTTSALLLLSSLSLQTLALHARQRSHHALATAQTRDAERSVAMAFQQHAAGAHACLLALPSSQWHGSDHCPGVNPALLQSGHVADRDWQLLAWQPHGAMAGTLQLRWRDGRLSWLDLELLP
;
A
#
# COMPACT_ATOMS: atom_id res chain seq x y z
N MET A 1 -57.51 45.93 6.61
CA MET A 1 -57.46 44.45 6.62
C MET A 1 -57.41 43.97 5.18
N ARG A 2 -56.26 43.55 4.67
CA ARG A 2 -56.18 42.89 3.36
C ARG A 2 -56.70 41.46 3.50
N LEU A 3 -57.84 41.21 2.86
CA LEU A 3 -58.35 39.85 2.69
C LEU A 3 -57.31 39.03 1.95
N ARG A 4 -56.65 38.12 2.64
CA ARG A 4 -55.76 37.13 2.05
C ARG A 4 -56.60 36.26 1.12
N ASP A 5 -56.28 36.30 -0.14
CA ASP A 5 -56.93 35.54 -1.22
C ASP A 5 -56.80 34.04 -0.91
N PRO A 6 -57.90 33.26 -0.83
CA PRO A 6 -57.86 31.83 -0.51
C PRO A 6 -57.16 31.01 -1.60
N GLN A 7 -56.89 31.58 -2.77
CA GLN A 7 -56.21 30.93 -3.88
C GLN A 7 -54.73 30.73 -3.66
N GLU A 8 -54.06 31.53 -2.79
CA GLU A 8 -52.65 31.36 -2.47
C GLU A 8 -52.35 30.17 -1.55
N ARG A 9 -53.35 29.65 -0.84
CA ARG A 9 -53.17 28.53 0.10
C ARG A 9 -52.99 27.16 -0.60
N GLY A 10 -53.46 26.99 -1.84
CA GLY A 10 -53.34 25.74 -2.58
C GLY A 10 -52.00 25.52 -3.23
N PHE A 11 -51.22 26.57 -3.44
CA PHE A 11 -49.94 26.49 -4.16
C PHE A 11 -48.70 26.29 -3.24
N ALA A 12 -48.84 26.58 -1.97
CA ALA A 12 -47.77 26.49 -1.00
C ALA A 12 -47.39 25.02 -0.69
N LEU A 13 -48.35 24.12 -0.71
CA LEU A 13 -48.15 22.73 -0.38
C LEU A 13 -47.35 21.98 -1.47
N PRO A 14 -47.69 22.04 -2.76
CA PRO A 14 -46.85 21.43 -3.82
C PRO A 14 -45.48 22.06 -3.94
N LEU A 15 -45.36 23.36 -3.71
CA LEU A 15 -44.08 24.08 -3.71
C LEU A 15 -43.18 23.57 -2.56
N ALA A 16 -43.72 23.40 -1.36
CA ALA A 16 -43.00 22.89 -0.21
C ALA A 16 -42.50 21.44 -0.43
N LEU A 17 -43.35 20.61 -1.05
CA LEU A 17 -43.00 19.23 -1.39
C LEU A 17 -41.89 19.16 -2.43
N THR A 18 -41.95 19.96 -3.48
CA THR A 18 -40.93 19.99 -4.53
C THR A 18 -39.58 20.50 -4.01
N THR A 19 -39.59 21.55 -3.20
CA THR A 19 -38.35 22.08 -2.58
C THR A 19 -37.74 21.09 -1.60
N SER A 20 -38.55 20.40 -0.79
CA SER A 20 -38.09 19.35 0.12
C SER A 20 -37.45 18.19 -0.64
N ALA A 21 -38.09 17.73 -1.72
CA ALA A 21 -37.55 16.66 -2.55
C ALA A 21 -36.20 17.04 -3.19
N LEU A 22 -36.06 18.26 -3.69
CA LEU A 22 -34.82 18.77 -4.26
C LEU A 22 -33.70 18.86 -3.21
N LEU A 23 -34.00 19.32 -2.00
CA LEU A 23 -33.04 19.38 -0.90
C LEU A 23 -32.57 17.99 -0.47
N LEU A 24 -33.48 17.02 -0.39
CA LEU A 24 -33.13 15.64 -0.05
C LEU A 24 -32.24 15.01 -1.11
N LEU A 25 -32.56 15.18 -2.40
CA LEU A 25 -31.72 14.69 -3.50
C LEU A 25 -30.33 15.33 -3.50
N SER A 26 -30.24 16.63 -3.25
CA SER A 26 -28.97 17.34 -3.15
C SER A 26 -28.13 16.85 -1.97
N SER A 27 -28.76 16.61 -0.82
CA SER A 27 -28.10 16.05 0.37
C SER A 27 -27.53 14.66 0.14
N LEU A 28 -28.30 13.77 -0.52
CA LEU A 28 -27.83 12.42 -0.89
C LEU A 28 -26.65 12.48 -1.83
N SER A 29 -26.68 13.37 -2.81
CA SER A 29 -25.55 13.53 -3.76
C SER A 29 -24.27 14.00 -3.07
N LEU A 30 -24.35 14.90 -2.12
CA LEU A 30 -23.19 15.36 -1.34
C LEU A 30 -22.64 14.26 -0.43
N GLN A 31 -23.50 13.44 0.17
CA GLN A 31 -23.07 12.32 1.00
C GLN A 31 -22.34 11.25 0.19
N THR A 32 -22.83 10.92 -1.00
CA THR A 32 -22.14 9.94 -1.88
C THR A 32 -20.79 10.45 -2.33
N LEU A 33 -20.66 11.71 -2.68
CA LEU A 33 -19.37 12.33 -3.03
C LEU A 33 -18.38 12.31 -1.86
N ALA A 34 -18.84 12.60 -0.65
CA ALA A 34 -18.02 12.57 0.55
C ALA A 34 -17.53 11.14 0.86
N LEU A 35 -18.38 10.12 0.70
CA LEU A 35 -18.00 8.72 0.87
C LEU A 35 -16.95 8.29 -0.17
N HIS A 36 -17.15 8.64 -1.43
CA HIS A 36 -16.16 8.34 -2.47
C HIS A 36 -14.82 9.05 -2.24
N ALA A 37 -14.84 10.29 -1.77
CA ALA A 37 -13.61 11.01 -1.42
C ALA A 37 -12.86 10.32 -0.27
N ARG A 38 -13.57 9.89 0.78
CA ARG A 38 -12.98 9.13 1.90
C ARG A 38 -12.40 7.79 1.44
N GLN A 39 -13.12 7.04 0.62
CA GLN A 39 -12.62 5.77 0.09
C GLN A 39 -11.34 5.96 -0.72
N ARG A 40 -11.27 6.96 -1.59
CA ARG A 40 -10.05 7.28 -2.36
C ARG A 40 -8.88 7.65 -1.46
N SER A 41 -9.11 8.46 -0.42
CA SER A 41 -8.05 8.82 0.53
C SER A 41 -7.55 7.62 1.34
N HIS A 42 -8.43 6.72 1.78
CA HIS A 42 -8.03 5.49 2.44
C HIS A 42 -7.22 4.56 1.54
N HIS A 43 -7.62 4.40 0.27
CA HIS A 43 -6.85 3.62 -0.69
C HIS A 43 -5.48 4.24 -0.99
N ALA A 44 -5.42 5.56 -1.15
CA ALA A 44 -4.16 6.26 -1.38
C ALA A 44 -3.22 6.12 -0.19
N LEU A 45 -3.74 6.25 1.04
CA LEU A 45 -2.96 6.07 2.27
C LEU A 45 -2.44 4.63 2.41
N ALA A 46 -3.29 3.63 2.19
CA ALA A 46 -2.90 2.23 2.24
C ALA A 46 -1.81 1.90 1.19
N THR A 47 -1.92 2.46 -0.01
CA THR A 47 -0.92 2.30 -1.07
C THR A 47 0.40 2.97 -0.69
N ALA A 48 0.36 4.18 -0.13
CA ALA A 48 1.55 4.89 0.34
C ALA A 48 2.26 4.12 1.44
N GLN A 49 1.52 3.64 2.44
CA GLN A 49 2.08 2.82 3.53
C GLN A 49 2.73 1.53 3.02
N THR A 50 2.15 0.89 2.02
CA THR A 50 2.73 -0.30 1.40
C THR A 50 4.05 0.03 0.69
N ARG A 51 4.09 1.11 -0.09
CA ARG A 51 5.32 1.56 -0.77
C ARG A 51 6.41 1.94 0.21
N ASP A 52 6.06 2.59 1.31
CA ASP A 52 7.03 2.96 2.34
C ASP A 52 7.59 1.73 3.05
N ALA A 53 6.75 0.73 3.32
CA ALA A 53 7.20 -0.55 3.87
C ALA A 53 8.14 -1.29 2.88
N GLU A 54 7.81 -1.33 1.61
CA GLU A 54 8.66 -1.92 0.56
C GLU A 54 10.02 -1.22 0.46
N ARG A 55 10.05 0.13 0.48
CA ARG A 55 11.30 0.89 0.51
C ARG A 55 12.14 0.59 1.76
N SER A 56 11.48 0.47 2.91
CA SER A 56 12.16 0.15 4.17
C SER A 56 12.79 -1.24 4.13
N VAL A 57 12.09 -2.22 3.55
CA VAL A 57 12.66 -3.56 3.32
C VAL A 57 13.84 -3.50 2.37
N ALA A 58 13.71 -2.78 1.26
CA ALA A 58 14.79 -2.62 0.28
C ALA A 58 16.05 -2.03 0.93
N MET A 59 15.90 -0.98 1.72
CA MET A 59 17.02 -0.36 2.44
C MET A 59 17.63 -1.31 3.49
N ALA A 60 16.81 -2.01 4.27
CA ALA A 60 17.27 -2.98 5.26
C ALA A 60 18.03 -4.14 4.58
N PHE A 61 17.50 -4.64 3.47
CA PHE A 61 18.15 -5.68 2.69
C PHE A 61 19.50 -5.20 2.13
N GLN A 62 19.56 -4.00 1.57
CA GLN A 62 20.80 -3.40 1.08
C GLN A 62 21.84 -3.20 2.20
N GLN A 63 21.42 -2.76 3.39
CA GLN A 63 22.32 -2.60 4.55
C GLN A 63 22.89 -3.95 5.00
N HIS A 64 22.07 -4.99 5.07
CA HIS A 64 22.54 -6.34 5.40
C HIS A 64 23.37 -6.96 4.27
N ALA A 65 23.11 -6.56 3.04
CA ALA A 65 23.82 -7.00 1.86
C ALA A 65 25.22 -6.43 1.73
N ALA A 66 25.51 -5.31 2.41
CA ALA A 66 26.85 -4.75 2.48
C ALA A 66 27.75 -5.66 3.34
N GLY A 67 29.03 -5.73 2.98
CA GLY A 67 30.02 -6.48 3.76
C GLY A 67 29.92 -8.00 3.59
N ALA A 68 29.87 -8.75 4.68
CA ALA A 68 29.95 -10.21 4.69
C ALA A 68 28.83 -10.92 3.90
N HIS A 69 27.65 -10.31 3.80
CA HIS A 69 26.52 -10.88 3.08
C HIS A 69 26.55 -10.62 1.57
N ALA A 70 27.46 -9.78 1.07
CA ALA A 70 27.60 -9.49 -0.36
C ALA A 70 27.85 -10.76 -1.19
N CYS A 71 28.57 -11.72 -0.64
CA CYS A 71 28.82 -13.01 -1.24
C CYS A 71 27.52 -13.79 -1.55
N LEU A 72 26.53 -13.78 -0.63
CA LEU A 72 25.24 -14.45 -0.82
C LEU A 72 24.41 -13.85 -1.94
N LEU A 73 24.53 -12.55 -2.16
CA LEU A 73 23.75 -11.82 -3.16
C LEU A 73 24.20 -12.10 -4.60
N ALA A 74 25.39 -12.59 -4.79
CA ALA A 74 25.84 -13.08 -6.08
C ALA A 74 25.15 -14.39 -6.51
N LEU A 75 24.49 -15.05 -5.55
CA LEU A 75 23.82 -16.33 -5.74
C LEU A 75 22.31 -16.19 -5.54
N PRO A 76 21.48 -16.95 -6.27
CA PRO A 76 20.06 -17.03 -5.98
C PRO A 76 19.83 -17.63 -4.58
N SER A 77 18.77 -17.18 -3.90
CA SER A 77 18.47 -17.60 -2.51
C SER A 77 18.30 -19.09 -2.34
N SER A 78 17.94 -19.80 -3.39
CA SER A 78 17.87 -21.28 -3.39
C SER A 78 19.22 -21.97 -3.14
N GLN A 79 20.31 -21.27 -3.39
CA GLN A 79 21.69 -21.77 -3.23
C GLN A 79 22.36 -21.25 -1.94
N TRP A 80 21.70 -20.45 -1.12
CA TRP A 80 22.29 -19.90 0.11
C TRP A 80 22.54 -20.97 1.18
N HIS A 81 21.73 -22.02 1.17
CA HIS A 81 21.90 -23.14 2.08
C HIS A 81 22.87 -24.17 1.46
N GLY A 82 23.96 -24.42 2.13
CA GLY A 82 24.92 -25.44 1.72
C GLY A 82 25.94 -25.02 0.65
N SER A 83 26.04 -23.73 0.36
CA SER A 83 27.10 -23.24 -0.53
C SER A 83 28.40 -23.03 0.24
N ASP A 84 29.47 -23.72 -0.16
CA ASP A 84 30.82 -23.48 0.32
C ASP A 84 31.39 -22.12 -0.14
N HIS A 85 30.61 -21.38 -0.93
CA HIS A 85 30.99 -20.10 -1.51
C HIS A 85 31.06 -18.96 -0.50
N CYS A 86 30.28 -19.05 0.61
CA CYS A 86 30.19 -18.02 1.64
C CYS A 86 30.36 -18.63 3.03
N PRO A 87 31.57 -19.13 3.37
CA PRO A 87 31.78 -19.80 4.65
C PRO A 87 31.56 -18.83 5.83
N GLY A 88 30.82 -19.29 6.84
CA GLY A 88 30.59 -18.52 8.07
C GLY A 88 29.55 -17.40 7.96
N VAL A 89 28.86 -17.25 6.82
CA VAL A 89 27.81 -16.26 6.64
C VAL A 89 26.45 -16.86 6.88
N ASN A 90 25.71 -16.29 7.84
CA ASN A 90 24.34 -16.74 8.13
C ASN A 90 23.32 -15.99 7.27
N PRO A 91 22.56 -16.68 6.39
CA PRO A 91 21.57 -16.02 5.55
C PRO A 91 20.30 -15.56 6.28
N ALA A 92 20.12 -15.91 7.57
CA ALA A 92 18.90 -15.65 8.31
C ALA A 92 18.49 -14.18 8.34
N LEU A 93 19.48 -13.25 8.40
CA LEU A 93 19.22 -11.81 8.39
C LEU A 93 18.65 -11.30 7.06
N LEU A 94 18.89 -12.03 5.97
CA LEU A 94 18.36 -11.72 4.64
C LEU A 94 17.04 -12.44 4.35
N GLN A 95 16.64 -13.40 5.17
CA GLN A 95 15.48 -14.25 4.93
C GLN A 95 14.18 -13.73 5.55
N SER A 96 14.27 -12.93 6.58
CA SER A 96 13.11 -12.36 7.26
C SER A 96 13.48 -11.09 8.02
N GLY A 97 12.49 -10.27 8.30
CA GLY A 97 12.66 -9.07 9.09
C GLY A 97 11.36 -8.42 9.46
N HIS A 98 11.48 -7.30 10.16
CA HIS A 98 10.36 -6.49 10.63
C HIS A 98 10.57 -5.03 10.24
N VAL A 99 9.60 -4.43 9.59
CA VAL A 99 9.62 -3.01 9.20
C VAL A 99 8.22 -2.41 9.34
N ALA A 100 8.13 -1.21 9.91
CA ALA A 100 6.89 -0.45 10.03
C ALA A 100 5.71 -1.30 10.57
N ASP A 101 5.93 -2.02 11.67
CA ASP A 101 4.97 -2.93 12.32
C ASP A 101 4.49 -4.10 11.44
N ARG A 102 5.27 -4.45 10.42
CA ARG A 102 4.97 -5.56 9.51
C ARG A 102 6.14 -6.52 9.43
N ASP A 103 5.82 -7.81 9.52
CA ASP A 103 6.79 -8.88 9.29
C ASP A 103 6.81 -9.24 7.81
N TRP A 104 8.01 -9.48 7.31
CA TRP A 104 8.24 -9.96 5.95
C TRP A 104 9.13 -11.19 5.94
N GLN A 105 8.96 -12.01 4.92
CA GLN A 105 9.76 -13.19 4.67
C GLN A 105 10.22 -13.20 3.21
N LEU A 106 11.48 -13.49 3.00
CA LEU A 106 12.04 -13.68 1.66
C LEU A 106 11.51 -14.99 1.08
N LEU A 107 10.93 -14.92 -0.10
CA LEU A 107 10.57 -16.08 -0.90
C LEU A 107 11.66 -16.44 -1.88
N ALA A 108 12.20 -15.45 -2.57
CA ALA A 108 13.25 -15.63 -3.54
C ALA A 108 14.09 -14.36 -3.70
N TRP A 109 15.38 -14.55 -3.91
CA TRP A 109 16.30 -13.56 -4.43
C TRP A 109 16.90 -14.12 -5.73
N GLN A 110 16.84 -13.32 -6.79
CA GLN A 110 17.43 -13.66 -8.08
C GLN A 110 18.34 -12.53 -8.54
N PRO A 111 19.66 -12.77 -8.57
CA PRO A 111 20.60 -11.77 -9.04
C PRO A 111 20.48 -11.58 -10.56
N HIS A 112 20.57 -10.34 -10.99
CA HIS A 112 20.64 -9.92 -12.39
C HIS A 112 21.98 -9.18 -12.61
N GLY A 113 23.03 -9.93 -12.93
CA GLY A 113 24.36 -9.35 -13.03
C GLY A 113 25.05 -9.14 -11.66
N ALA A 114 26.09 -8.30 -11.63
CA ALA A 114 26.96 -8.17 -10.46
C ALA A 114 26.36 -7.32 -9.33
N MET A 115 25.44 -6.39 -9.64
CA MET A 115 25.02 -5.33 -8.72
C MET A 115 23.51 -5.09 -8.73
N ALA A 116 22.70 -6.02 -9.21
CA ALA A 116 21.26 -5.89 -9.24
C ALA A 116 20.58 -7.24 -9.07
N GLY A 117 19.32 -7.23 -8.65
CA GLY A 117 18.51 -8.44 -8.54
C GLY A 117 17.07 -8.15 -8.17
N THR A 118 16.25 -9.16 -8.30
CA THR A 118 14.83 -9.11 -7.94
C THR A 118 14.60 -9.83 -6.61
N LEU A 119 14.01 -9.12 -5.68
CA LEU A 119 13.62 -9.60 -4.36
C LEU A 119 12.13 -9.92 -4.37
N GLN A 120 11.76 -11.14 -4.04
CA GLN A 120 10.38 -11.55 -3.85
C GLN A 120 10.10 -11.76 -2.37
N LEU A 121 9.12 -11.03 -1.86
CA LEU A 121 8.74 -11.03 -0.45
C LEU A 121 7.32 -11.53 -0.26
N ARG A 122 7.08 -12.14 0.89
CA ARG A 122 5.76 -12.40 1.43
C ARG A 122 5.60 -11.66 2.75
N TRP A 123 4.55 -10.87 2.83
CA TRP A 123 4.13 -10.19 4.05
C TRP A 123 3.32 -11.13 4.95
N ARG A 124 3.25 -10.83 6.23
CA ARG A 124 2.47 -11.61 7.19
C ARG A 124 0.99 -11.76 6.83
N ASP A 125 0.42 -10.77 6.15
CA ASP A 125 -0.96 -10.79 5.63
C ASP A 125 -1.14 -11.64 4.36
N GLY A 126 -0.08 -12.30 3.88
CA GLY A 126 -0.06 -13.16 2.70
C GLY A 126 0.19 -12.43 1.38
N ARG A 127 0.28 -11.10 1.37
CA ARG A 127 0.59 -10.34 0.16
C ARG A 127 2.01 -10.61 -0.30
N LEU A 128 2.17 -10.58 -1.62
CA LEU A 128 3.46 -10.72 -2.29
C LEU A 128 3.92 -9.37 -2.84
N SER A 129 5.20 -9.08 -2.74
CA SER A 129 5.84 -7.92 -3.34
C SER A 129 7.08 -8.36 -4.12
N TRP A 130 7.31 -7.72 -5.26
CA TRP A 130 8.51 -7.88 -6.09
C TRP A 130 9.22 -6.54 -6.13
N LEU A 131 10.48 -6.54 -5.74
CA LEU A 131 11.31 -5.34 -5.68
C LEU A 131 12.55 -5.56 -6.52
N ASP A 132 12.78 -4.68 -7.48
CA ASP A 132 14.03 -4.65 -8.22
C ASP A 132 15.00 -3.76 -7.45
N LEU A 133 16.12 -4.34 -7.05
CA LEU A 133 17.15 -3.68 -6.26
C LEU A 133 18.42 -3.49 -7.10
N GLU A 134 18.95 -2.29 -7.05
CA GLU A 134 20.31 -1.99 -7.44
C GLU A 134 21.16 -2.00 -6.17
N LEU A 135 22.14 -2.86 -6.13
CA LEU A 135 23.10 -2.92 -5.03
C LEU A 135 24.19 -1.89 -5.33
N LEU A 136 24.16 -0.80 -4.59
CA LEU A 136 25.22 0.20 -4.67
C LEU A 136 26.52 -0.39 -4.10
N PRO A 137 27.64 -0.13 -4.77
CA PRO A 137 28.95 -0.60 -4.31
C PRO A 137 29.36 0.00 -2.96
#